data_70aa74a0cdcfc1d959a38c0e7e7ce2dd
#
_entry.id   70aa74a0cdcfc1d959a38c0e7e7ce2dd
#
_cell.length_a   1.000
_cell.length_b   1.000
_cell.length_c   1.000
_cell.angle_alpha   90.00
_cell.angle_beta   90.00
_cell.angle_gamma   90.00
#
_symmetry.space_group_name_H-M   'P 1'
#
loop_
_entity.id
_entity.type
_entity.pdbx_description
1 polymer ?
#
loop_
_entity_poly.entity_id
_entity_poly.type
_entity_poly.pdbx_seq_one_letter_code
_entity_poly.pdbx_strand_id
1 'polypeptide(L)'
;MSHFLAERSVSPATGGERWVVVDAGTYALHPQACAYLASLRSRGCSANTERAYAGRVALYLSYCQDRHIDWAAPSFMDLSGLQRWLITEPLPVRGRRPSLEPRFRSPGTANAVMTVVSGFLRFGAVHGWVTAETVAVLSEPKQLFHLPPGFDPGEMGRSRTVEAAAFRFAFTDPGYQDLSSGQIAAMIALAGRARDRFLIALLACTGLRIGEALGLRREDLHLLASSRVLGCGTAGPHLHVRRRTDNPNGALAKSRRSRIVPVTADLVALYTDYQHERDIAGPAADAEMVFVNLFRPPVGRPMSYPNAKDLFDRLARATDHAFRPHMLRHSAATAWLRDGVDRDVVQRLLGHLSPLSMERYRHVTDAETRQAVERVQALREHQ
;
A
#
# COMPACT_ATOMS: atom_id res chain seq x y z
N MET A 1 20.93 -1.33 20.69
CA MET A 1 20.94 0.01 20.03
C MET A 1 20.96 -0.20 18.53
N SER A 2 20.43 0.73 17.71
CA SER A 2 20.54 0.59 16.25
C SER A 2 21.96 0.97 15.83
N HIS A 3 22.74 0.00 15.39
CA HIS A 3 24.11 0.22 14.88
C HIS A 3 24.11 0.73 13.44
N PHE A 4 23.06 0.41 12.67
CA PHE A 4 22.89 0.88 11.30
C PHE A 4 21.58 1.62 11.15
N LEU A 5 21.59 2.68 10.34
CA LEU A 5 20.45 3.54 10.06
C LEU A 5 20.18 3.58 8.55
N ALA A 6 18.90 3.73 8.21
CA ALA A 6 18.50 4.03 6.85
C ALA A 6 18.32 5.56 6.72
N GLU A 7 19.14 6.18 5.92
CA GLU A 7 19.18 7.64 5.73
C GLU A 7 18.89 8.03 4.30
N ARG A 8 18.34 9.26 4.16
CA ARG A 8 18.11 9.87 2.85
C ARG A 8 19.31 10.71 2.46
N SER A 9 20.02 10.30 1.43
CA SER A 9 21.15 11.00 0.87
C SER A 9 20.78 11.73 -0.41
N VAL A 10 21.36 12.89 -0.63
CA VAL A 10 21.25 13.64 -1.88
C VAL A 10 22.57 13.56 -2.62
N SER A 11 22.54 13.14 -3.87
CA SER A 11 23.73 13.08 -4.71
C SER A 11 24.24 14.51 -5.03
N PRO A 12 25.48 14.86 -4.69
CA PRO A 12 26.00 16.19 -5.02
C PRO A 12 26.05 16.47 -6.52
N ALA A 13 26.30 15.40 -7.32
CA ALA A 13 26.47 15.53 -8.77
C ALA A 13 25.15 15.67 -9.53
N THR A 14 24.05 15.09 -9.03
CA THR A 14 22.79 15.01 -9.77
C THR A 14 21.59 15.62 -9.04
N GLY A 15 21.75 16.00 -7.77
CA GLY A 15 20.64 16.39 -6.88
C GLY A 15 19.65 15.25 -6.58
N GLY A 16 19.91 14.05 -7.10
CA GLY A 16 19.02 12.90 -6.96
C GLY A 16 19.01 12.35 -5.54
N GLU A 17 17.83 12.15 -5.00
CA GLU A 17 17.63 11.59 -3.66
C GLU A 17 17.71 10.06 -3.68
N ARG A 18 18.37 9.50 -2.67
CA ARG A 18 18.58 8.04 -2.53
C ARG A 18 18.48 7.62 -1.08
N TRP A 19 18.01 6.41 -0.85
CA TRP A 19 18.13 5.78 0.46
C TRP A 19 19.42 5.00 0.54
N VAL A 20 20.13 5.16 1.65
CA VAL A 20 21.40 4.50 1.96
C VAL A 20 21.32 3.87 3.34
N VAL A 21 22.22 2.93 3.62
CA VAL A 21 22.43 2.36 4.95
C VAL A 21 23.77 2.84 5.44
N VAL A 22 23.78 3.44 6.62
CA VAL A 22 24.97 4.01 7.25
C VAL A 22 25.19 3.41 8.65
N ASP A 23 26.44 3.34 9.07
CA ASP A 23 26.81 3.10 10.46
C ASP A 23 26.36 4.29 11.32
N ALA A 24 25.72 4.04 12.45
CA ALA A 24 25.13 5.08 13.29
C ALA A 24 26.15 5.96 14.02
N GLY A 25 27.36 5.43 14.27
CA GLY A 25 28.43 6.13 14.97
C GLY A 25 29.33 6.95 14.06
N THR A 26 29.69 6.37 12.90
CA THR A 26 30.68 6.96 11.97
C THR A 26 30.03 7.63 10.76
N TYR A 27 28.76 7.37 10.50
CA TYR A 27 28.03 7.75 9.27
C TYR A 27 28.67 7.16 7.99
N ALA A 28 29.55 6.18 8.12
CA ALA A 28 30.12 5.47 6.98
C ALA A 28 29.03 4.66 6.26
N LEU A 29 29.05 4.69 4.92
CA LEU A 29 28.13 3.88 4.11
C LEU A 29 28.44 2.40 4.28
N HIS A 30 27.40 1.55 4.37
CA HIS A 30 27.55 0.11 4.22
C HIS A 30 27.52 -0.25 2.72
N PRO A 31 28.65 -0.56 2.08
CA PRO A 31 28.76 -0.63 0.62
C PRO A 31 27.80 -1.66 0.00
N GLN A 32 27.74 -2.86 0.59
CA GLN A 32 26.93 -3.97 0.07
C GLN A 32 25.43 -3.68 0.18
N ALA A 33 24.98 -3.06 1.28
CA ALA A 33 23.58 -2.63 1.44
C ALA A 33 23.23 -1.54 0.42
N CYS A 34 24.11 -0.57 0.22
CA CYS A 34 23.90 0.50 -0.77
C CYS A 34 23.87 -0.05 -2.20
N ALA A 35 24.71 -1.04 -2.55
CA ALA A 35 24.66 -1.73 -3.84
C ALA A 35 23.34 -2.47 -4.05
N TYR A 36 22.84 -3.16 -3.02
CA TYR A 36 21.53 -3.81 -3.06
C TYR A 36 20.40 -2.82 -3.32
N LEU A 37 20.39 -1.69 -2.61
CA LEU A 37 19.39 -0.62 -2.83
C LEU A 37 19.50 -0.01 -4.23
N ALA A 38 20.71 0.13 -4.76
CA ALA A 38 20.92 0.58 -6.15
C ALA A 38 20.31 -0.40 -7.16
N SER A 39 20.44 -1.71 -6.93
CA SER A 39 19.81 -2.73 -7.78
C SER A 39 18.27 -2.65 -7.80
N LEU A 40 17.63 -2.24 -6.69
CA LEU A 40 16.20 -2.02 -6.64
C LEU A 40 15.77 -0.87 -7.55
N ARG A 41 16.54 0.22 -7.57
CA ARG A 41 16.30 1.37 -8.46
C ARG A 41 16.42 0.98 -9.93
N SER A 42 17.48 0.27 -10.29
CA SER A 42 17.68 -0.22 -11.67
C SER A 42 16.53 -1.09 -12.17
N ARG A 43 15.85 -1.79 -11.25
CA ARG A 43 14.63 -2.57 -11.53
C ARG A 43 13.35 -1.73 -11.52
N GLY A 44 13.44 -0.43 -11.36
CA GLY A 44 12.30 0.49 -11.37
C GLY A 44 11.43 0.44 -10.10
N CYS A 45 11.99 0.02 -8.95
CA CYS A 45 11.30 0.08 -7.68
C CYS A 45 11.08 1.54 -7.24
N SER A 46 9.98 1.79 -6.51
CA SER A 46 9.67 3.12 -6.02
C SER A 46 10.58 3.54 -4.87
N ALA A 47 10.77 4.86 -4.67
CA ALA A 47 11.52 5.41 -3.54
C ALA A 47 10.97 4.92 -2.18
N ASN A 48 9.66 4.70 -2.05
CA ASN A 48 9.07 4.12 -0.85
C ASN A 48 9.47 2.65 -0.64
N THR A 49 9.61 1.88 -1.72
CA THR A 49 10.13 0.50 -1.65
C THR A 49 11.57 0.52 -1.19
N GLU A 50 12.41 1.37 -1.80
CA GLU A 50 13.81 1.54 -1.42
C GLU A 50 13.94 1.93 0.06
N ARG A 51 13.18 2.92 0.53
CA ARG A 51 13.14 3.31 1.94
C ARG A 51 12.80 2.14 2.87
N ALA A 52 11.77 1.37 2.53
CA ALA A 52 11.33 0.24 3.35
C ALA A 52 12.40 -0.86 3.39
N TYR A 53 13.08 -1.10 2.27
CA TYR A 53 14.16 -2.08 2.19
C TYR A 53 15.40 -1.61 2.95
N ALA A 54 15.79 -0.34 2.80
CA ALA A 54 16.90 0.25 3.55
C ALA A 54 16.71 0.08 5.07
N GLY A 55 15.52 0.42 5.59
CA GLY A 55 15.23 0.26 7.02
C GLY A 55 15.25 -1.20 7.49
N ARG A 56 14.84 -2.15 6.64
CA ARG A 56 14.86 -3.58 6.98
C ARG A 56 16.25 -4.19 6.92
N VAL A 57 17.07 -3.75 5.95
CA VAL A 57 18.50 -4.16 5.87
C VAL A 57 19.26 -3.57 7.06
N ALA A 58 19.07 -2.30 7.38
CA ALA A 58 19.68 -1.67 8.56
C ALA A 58 19.30 -2.39 9.87
N LEU A 59 18.03 -2.82 10.00
CA LEU A 59 17.57 -3.61 11.15
C LEU A 59 18.27 -4.95 11.24
N TYR A 60 18.44 -5.66 10.12
CA TYR A 60 19.16 -6.93 10.04
C TYR A 60 20.63 -6.77 10.42
N LEU A 61 21.32 -5.79 9.82
CA LEU A 61 22.73 -5.53 10.11
C LEU A 61 22.95 -5.15 11.59
N SER A 62 22.04 -4.34 12.17
CA SER A 62 22.09 -4.01 13.60
C SER A 62 21.88 -5.25 14.48
N TYR A 63 20.95 -6.14 14.11
CA TYR A 63 20.74 -7.41 14.80
C TYR A 63 22.00 -8.29 14.77
N CYS A 64 22.65 -8.39 13.62
CA CYS A 64 23.89 -9.15 13.49
C CYS A 64 25.03 -8.54 14.34
N GLN A 65 25.17 -7.23 14.32
CA GLN A 65 26.17 -6.51 15.13
C GLN A 65 25.98 -6.72 16.63
N ASP A 66 24.73 -6.58 17.13
CA ASP A 66 24.39 -6.79 18.55
C ASP A 66 24.72 -8.22 19.02
N ARG A 67 24.78 -9.19 18.12
CA ARG A 67 24.99 -10.63 18.46
C ARG A 67 26.29 -11.19 17.94
N HIS A 68 27.18 -10.35 17.42
CA HIS A 68 28.46 -10.76 16.84
C HIS A 68 28.31 -11.83 15.74
N ILE A 69 27.23 -11.73 14.93
CA ILE A 69 26.97 -12.60 13.80
C ILE A 69 27.59 -11.96 12.57
N ASP A 70 28.30 -12.73 11.76
CA ASP A 70 28.69 -12.28 10.42
C ASP A 70 27.41 -12.18 9.56
N TRP A 71 27.07 -10.98 9.14
CA TRP A 71 25.89 -10.72 8.33
C TRP A 71 25.90 -11.47 6.99
N ALA A 72 27.11 -11.79 6.47
CA ALA A 72 27.28 -12.47 5.19
C ALA A 72 27.23 -14.01 5.30
N ALA A 73 27.40 -14.55 6.51
CA ALA A 73 27.43 -15.99 6.77
C ALA A 73 26.53 -16.41 7.96
N PRO A 74 25.26 -15.91 8.06
CA PRO A 74 24.37 -16.32 9.14
C PRO A 74 24.03 -17.81 9.00
N SER A 75 24.05 -18.54 10.10
CA SER A 75 23.56 -19.91 10.18
C SER A 75 22.01 -19.96 10.14
N PHE A 76 21.45 -21.17 9.98
CA PHE A 76 20.00 -21.39 10.12
C PHE A 76 19.49 -20.93 11.49
N MET A 77 20.27 -21.21 12.56
CA MET A 77 19.88 -20.82 13.92
C MET A 77 19.90 -19.30 14.12
N ASP A 78 20.82 -18.58 13.49
CA ASP A 78 20.89 -17.13 13.54
C ASP A 78 19.66 -16.49 12.86
N LEU A 79 19.27 -17.00 11.68
CA LEU A 79 18.09 -16.51 10.96
C LEU A 79 16.80 -16.89 11.67
N SER A 80 16.71 -18.07 12.27
CA SER A 80 15.57 -18.47 13.12
C SER A 80 15.48 -17.59 14.37
N GLY A 81 16.63 -17.28 14.98
CA GLY A 81 16.75 -16.34 16.09
C GLY A 81 16.28 -14.94 15.72
N LEU A 82 16.68 -14.43 14.54
CA LEU A 82 16.20 -13.16 13.99
C LEU A 82 14.68 -13.17 13.82
N GLN A 83 14.13 -14.21 13.20
CA GLN A 83 12.68 -14.34 12.97
C GLN A 83 11.92 -14.25 14.29
N ARG A 84 12.33 -14.99 15.33
CA ARG A 84 11.69 -14.93 16.65
C ARG A 84 11.86 -13.57 17.31
N TRP A 85 13.08 -13.01 17.28
CA TRP A 85 13.37 -11.69 17.85
C TRP A 85 12.49 -10.60 17.23
N LEU A 86 12.20 -10.66 15.93
CA LEU A 86 11.35 -9.69 15.27
C LEU A 86 9.96 -9.56 15.90
N ILE A 87 9.38 -10.62 16.47
CA ILE A 87 8.04 -10.59 17.08
C ILE A 87 8.08 -10.47 18.61
N THR A 88 9.22 -10.78 19.26
CA THR A 88 9.35 -10.74 20.73
C THR A 88 10.02 -9.47 21.22
N GLU A 89 10.77 -8.77 20.39
CA GLU A 89 11.43 -7.51 20.75
C GLU A 89 10.44 -6.34 20.70
N PRO A 90 10.28 -5.60 21.82
CA PRO A 90 9.44 -4.42 21.85
C PRO A 90 9.91 -3.37 20.84
N LEU A 91 8.95 -2.73 20.20
CA LEU A 91 9.25 -1.60 19.33
C LEU A 91 9.62 -0.37 20.16
N PRO A 92 10.57 0.46 19.69
CA PRO A 92 10.91 1.69 20.37
C PRO A 92 9.67 2.58 20.53
N VAL A 93 9.62 3.30 21.64
CA VAL A 93 8.55 4.22 21.97
C VAL A 93 8.46 5.31 20.89
N ARG A 94 7.26 5.54 20.37
CA ARG A 94 7.00 6.58 19.38
C ARG A 94 6.14 7.69 19.99
N GLY A 95 6.54 8.95 19.74
CA GLY A 95 5.77 10.13 20.09
C GLY A 95 6.07 10.66 21.52
N ARG A 96 5.47 11.81 21.84
CA ARG A 96 5.67 12.51 23.13
C ARG A 96 4.98 11.85 24.32
N ARG A 97 4.00 10.96 24.09
CA ARG A 97 3.30 10.20 25.14
C ARG A 97 3.54 8.72 24.89
N PRO A 98 4.41 8.06 25.66
CA PRO A 98 4.62 6.63 25.58
C PRO A 98 3.33 5.88 25.91
N SER A 99 3.01 4.86 25.14
CA SER A 99 2.00 3.87 25.54
C SER A 99 2.52 3.11 26.76
N LEU A 100 1.65 2.85 27.71
CA LEU A 100 1.99 2.03 28.89
C LEU A 100 2.29 0.58 28.52
N GLU A 101 1.73 0.10 27.40
CA GLU A 101 1.97 -1.26 26.92
C GLU A 101 3.03 -1.29 25.79
N PRO A 102 3.98 -2.24 25.87
CA PRO A 102 4.96 -2.43 24.82
C PRO A 102 4.28 -2.90 23.54
N ARG A 103 4.71 -2.36 22.40
CA ARG A 103 4.22 -2.74 21.07
C ARG A 103 5.21 -3.66 20.40
N PHE A 104 4.71 -4.69 19.74
CA PHE A 104 5.51 -5.66 19.00
C PHE A 104 5.22 -5.61 17.49
N ARG A 105 6.11 -6.20 16.69
CA ARG A 105 5.83 -6.36 15.26
C ARG A 105 4.84 -7.49 15.05
N SER A 106 3.91 -7.31 14.13
CA SER A 106 3.03 -8.40 13.69
C SER A 106 3.81 -9.46 12.91
N PRO A 107 3.32 -10.73 12.87
CA PRO A 107 3.90 -11.78 12.02
C PRO A 107 4.05 -11.37 10.55
N GLY A 108 3.06 -10.65 9.99
CA GLY A 108 3.14 -10.12 8.63
C GLY A 108 4.27 -9.10 8.43
N THR A 109 4.54 -8.25 9.44
CA THR A 109 5.67 -7.32 9.42
C THR A 109 6.99 -8.07 9.51
N ALA A 110 7.09 -9.08 10.38
CA ALA A 110 8.27 -9.93 10.49
C ALA A 110 8.56 -10.68 9.19
N ASN A 111 7.55 -11.28 8.56
CA ASN A 111 7.67 -11.93 7.25
C ASN A 111 8.18 -10.95 6.18
N ALA A 112 7.71 -9.71 6.20
CA ALA A 112 8.17 -8.70 5.26
C ALA A 112 9.64 -8.28 5.51
N VAL A 113 10.14 -8.34 6.75
CA VAL A 113 11.58 -8.16 7.05
C VAL A 113 12.36 -9.35 6.53
N MET A 114 11.97 -10.59 6.87
CA MET A 114 12.63 -11.79 6.41
C MET A 114 12.72 -11.90 4.88
N THR A 115 11.67 -11.48 4.18
CA THR A 115 11.69 -11.41 2.70
C THR A 115 12.79 -10.48 2.17
N VAL A 116 13.00 -9.33 2.81
CA VAL A 116 14.04 -8.37 2.40
C VAL A 116 15.43 -8.91 2.76
N VAL A 117 15.60 -9.50 3.94
CA VAL A 117 16.85 -10.14 4.38
C VAL A 117 17.26 -11.25 3.41
N SER A 118 16.31 -12.17 3.10
CA SER A 118 16.57 -13.23 2.12
C SER A 118 16.93 -12.68 0.74
N GLY A 119 16.27 -11.60 0.31
CA GLY A 119 16.58 -10.91 -0.94
C GLY A 119 17.99 -10.29 -0.93
N PHE A 120 18.39 -9.70 0.19
CA PHE A 120 19.72 -9.10 0.37
C PHE A 120 20.82 -10.17 0.38
N LEU A 121 20.63 -11.28 1.10
CA LEU A 121 21.59 -12.39 1.13
C LEU A 121 21.72 -13.06 -0.25
N ARG A 122 20.61 -13.31 -0.97
CA ARG A 122 20.67 -13.82 -2.35
C ARG A 122 21.38 -12.86 -3.30
N PHE A 123 21.15 -11.57 -3.17
CA PHE A 123 21.91 -10.57 -3.93
C PHE A 123 23.39 -10.63 -3.60
N GLY A 124 23.74 -10.76 -2.32
CA GLY A 124 25.12 -10.93 -1.86
C GLY A 124 25.79 -12.17 -2.45
N ALA A 125 25.07 -13.28 -2.59
CA ALA A 125 25.62 -14.50 -3.19
C ALA A 125 25.96 -14.33 -4.67
N VAL A 126 25.12 -13.62 -5.43
CA VAL A 126 25.41 -13.29 -6.84
C VAL A 126 26.70 -12.47 -6.97
N HIS A 127 27.05 -11.69 -5.96
CA HIS A 127 28.26 -10.86 -5.92
C HIS A 127 29.43 -11.50 -5.17
N GLY A 128 29.31 -12.76 -4.74
CA GLY A 128 30.38 -13.49 -4.04
C GLY A 128 30.62 -13.02 -2.58
N TRP A 129 29.71 -12.25 -2.00
CA TRP A 129 29.80 -11.80 -0.59
C TRP A 129 29.21 -12.80 0.39
N VAL A 130 28.28 -13.61 -0.08
CA VAL A 130 27.53 -14.60 0.71
C VAL A 130 27.74 -15.96 0.07
N THR A 131 27.90 -17.01 0.87
CA THR A 131 28.17 -18.37 0.35
C THR A 131 26.86 -19.04 -0.16
N ALA A 132 27.03 -20.08 -0.99
CA ALA A 132 25.91 -20.88 -1.48
C ALA A 132 25.18 -21.60 -0.34
N GLU A 133 25.91 -22.05 0.68
CA GLU A 133 25.36 -22.72 1.87
C GLU A 133 24.40 -21.78 2.63
N THR A 134 24.77 -20.51 2.80
CA THR A 134 23.90 -19.50 3.42
C THR A 134 22.63 -19.28 2.60
N VAL A 135 22.71 -19.34 1.28
CA VAL A 135 21.49 -19.19 0.43
C VAL A 135 20.61 -20.43 0.49
N ALA A 136 21.22 -21.62 0.59
CA ALA A 136 20.47 -22.89 0.66
C ALA A 136 19.52 -22.96 1.86
N VAL A 137 19.90 -22.37 3.00
CA VAL A 137 19.02 -22.36 4.20
C VAL A 137 17.86 -21.36 4.12
N LEU A 138 17.79 -20.49 3.10
CA LEU A 138 16.74 -19.49 2.97
C LEU A 138 15.43 -20.05 2.38
N SER A 139 15.48 -21.22 1.78
CA SER A 139 14.30 -21.87 1.19
C SER A 139 14.33 -23.36 1.49
N GLU A 140 13.15 -23.94 1.50
CA GLU A 140 12.92 -25.38 1.68
C GLU A 140 12.00 -25.91 0.58
N PRO A 141 12.20 -27.14 0.09
CA PRO A 141 11.30 -27.75 -0.86
C PRO A 141 9.95 -28.02 -0.18
N LYS A 142 8.87 -27.52 -0.77
CA LYS A 142 7.50 -27.71 -0.30
C LYS A 142 6.64 -28.31 -1.38
N GLN A 143 5.96 -29.38 -1.07
CA GLN A 143 5.01 -29.99 -1.97
C GLN A 143 3.67 -29.26 -1.92
N LEU A 144 3.19 -28.81 -3.09
CA LEU A 144 1.87 -28.21 -3.25
C LEU A 144 0.87 -29.29 -3.66
N PHE A 145 -0.14 -29.51 -2.83
CA PHE A 145 -1.24 -30.45 -3.11
C PHE A 145 -2.43 -29.78 -3.80
N HIS A 146 -2.51 -28.45 -3.74
CA HIS A 146 -3.55 -27.66 -4.38
C HIS A 146 -2.92 -26.65 -5.31
N LEU A 147 -3.31 -26.69 -6.58
CA LEU A 147 -2.86 -25.75 -7.59
C LEU A 147 -3.75 -24.50 -7.58
N PRO A 148 -3.20 -23.33 -7.86
CA PRO A 148 -4.01 -22.11 -8.00
C PRO A 148 -5.07 -22.30 -9.10
N PRO A 149 -6.25 -21.65 -8.98
CA PRO A 149 -7.26 -21.67 -10.03
C PRO A 149 -6.67 -21.22 -11.39
N GLY A 150 -6.94 -21.96 -12.44
CA GLY A 150 -6.43 -21.68 -13.79
C GLY A 150 -5.02 -22.17 -14.08
N PHE A 151 -4.41 -22.90 -13.15
CA PHE A 151 -3.13 -23.57 -13.39
C PHE A 151 -3.36 -24.99 -13.92
N ASP A 152 -2.88 -25.25 -15.14
CA ASP A 152 -2.87 -26.59 -15.70
C ASP A 152 -1.60 -27.34 -15.25
N PRO A 153 -1.70 -28.42 -14.47
CA PRO A 153 -0.54 -29.19 -14.03
C PRO A 153 0.13 -30.01 -15.17
N GLY A 154 -0.49 -30.06 -16.36
CA GLY A 154 -0.06 -30.97 -17.44
C GLY A 154 -0.20 -32.45 -17.04
N GLU A 155 0.44 -33.35 -17.82
CA GLU A 155 0.38 -34.80 -17.61
C GLU A 155 1.06 -35.29 -16.30
N MET A 156 1.87 -34.46 -15.64
CA MET A 156 2.72 -34.80 -14.49
C MET A 156 2.01 -34.79 -13.12
N GLY A 157 0.68 -34.68 -13.08
CA GLY A 157 -0.09 -34.87 -11.86
C GLY A 157 -0.33 -33.60 -11.05
N ARG A 158 -1.15 -33.75 -9.98
CA ARG A 158 -1.70 -32.65 -9.15
C ARG A 158 -0.74 -32.10 -8.09
N SER A 159 0.49 -32.60 -7.99
CA SER A 159 1.46 -32.14 -7.00
C SER A 159 2.70 -31.56 -7.64
N ARG A 160 3.16 -30.43 -7.11
CA ARG A 160 4.44 -29.80 -7.50
C ARG A 160 5.26 -29.50 -6.27
N THR A 161 6.58 -29.74 -6.38
CA THR A 161 7.53 -29.23 -5.40
C THR A 161 7.93 -27.83 -5.80
N VAL A 162 7.83 -26.89 -4.87
CA VAL A 162 8.26 -25.50 -5.00
C VAL A 162 9.22 -25.15 -3.90
N GLU A 163 10.15 -24.23 -4.17
CA GLU A 163 11.00 -23.63 -3.15
C GLU A 163 10.19 -22.61 -2.34
N ALA A 164 9.87 -22.93 -1.11
CA ALA A 164 9.19 -22.05 -0.17
C ALA A 164 10.19 -21.32 0.72
N ALA A 165 9.85 -20.13 1.21
CA ALA A 165 10.67 -19.41 2.17
C ALA A 165 10.70 -20.20 3.51
N ALA A 166 11.88 -20.58 3.97
CA ALA A 166 12.08 -21.34 5.22
C ALA A 166 11.66 -20.52 6.46
N PHE A 167 11.92 -19.21 6.45
CA PHE A 167 11.65 -18.31 7.58
C PHE A 167 10.38 -17.51 7.35
N ARG A 168 9.21 -18.14 7.60
CA ARG A 168 7.92 -17.49 7.43
C ARG A 168 6.95 -17.93 8.53
N PHE A 169 6.41 -16.96 9.27
CA PHE A 169 5.29 -17.21 10.16
C PHE A 169 4.03 -17.52 9.35
N ALA A 170 3.34 -18.59 9.73
CA ALA A 170 1.96 -18.80 9.31
C ALA A 170 1.09 -17.77 10.04
N PHE A 171 0.34 -16.98 9.33
CA PHE A 171 -0.68 -16.10 9.91
C PHE A 171 -1.83 -15.95 8.94
N THR A 172 -3.02 -15.90 9.49
CA THR A 172 -4.20 -15.53 8.73
C THR A 172 -4.25 -14.01 8.66
N ASP A 173 -4.17 -13.47 7.45
CA ASP A 173 -4.44 -12.05 7.24
C ASP A 173 -5.93 -11.83 7.58
N PRO A 174 -6.27 -11.05 8.63
CA PRO A 174 -7.67 -10.80 8.98
C PRO A 174 -8.44 -10.08 7.86
N GLY A 175 -7.77 -9.76 6.77
CA GLY A 175 -8.32 -8.98 5.67
C GLY A 175 -8.55 -7.52 6.07
N TYR A 176 -9.18 -6.79 5.19
CA TYR A 176 -9.64 -5.45 5.48
C TYR A 176 -11.12 -5.51 5.87
N GLN A 177 -11.46 -4.88 6.98
CA GLN A 177 -12.86 -4.69 7.34
C GLN A 177 -13.49 -3.69 6.36
N ASP A 178 -14.63 -4.06 5.82
CA ASP A 178 -15.46 -3.16 5.04
C ASP A 178 -16.11 -2.13 5.96
N LEU A 179 -16.23 -0.92 5.51
CA LEU A 179 -17.03 0.11 6.16
C LEU A 179 -18.45 0.06 5.58
N SER A 180 -19.44 0.09 6.44
CA SER A 180 -20.83 0.23 6.01
C SER A 180 -21.09 1.63 5.43
N SER A 181 -22.14 1.76 4.62
CA SER A 181 -22.58 3.07 4.10
C SER A 181 -22.85 4.08 5.21
N GLY A 182 -23.44 3.63 6.33
CA GLY A 182 -23.67 4.45 7.52
C GLY A 182 -22.38 4.95 8.18
N GLN A 183 -21.34 4.11 8.27
CA GLN A 183 -20.04 4.54 8.79
C GLN A 183 -19.34 5.54 7.86
N ILE A 184 -19.45 5.36 6.54
CA ILE A 184 -18.91 6.31 5.56
C ILE A 184 -19.64 7.65 5.65
N ALA A 185 -20.98 7.63 5.73
CA ALA A 185 -21.80 8.83 5.90
C ALA A 185 -21.45 9.58 7.21
N ALA A 186 -21.27 8.85 8.31
CA ALA A 186 -20.83 9.43 9.58
C ALA A 186 -19.43 10.09 9.48
N MET A 187 -18.49 9.46 8.78
CA MET A 187 -17.17 10.07 8.54
C MET A 187 -17.29 11.38 7.75
N ILE A 188 -18.13 11.41 6.71
CA ILE A 188 -18.35 12.62 5.89
C ILE A 188 -19.01 13.71 6.74
N ALA A 189 -20.01 13.38 7.55
CA ALA A 189 -20.70 14.33 8.42
C ALA A 189 -19.78 14.92 9.50
N LEU A 190 -18.89 14.11 10.08
CA LEU A 190 -17.89 14.54 11.07
C LEU A 190 -16.75 15.34 10.47
N ALA A 191 -16.52 15.25 9.16
CA ALA A 191 -15.50 16.03 8.49
C ALA A 191 -15.94 17.50 8.37
N GLY A 192 -15.39 18.35 9.23
CA GLY A 192 -15.80 19.76 9.34
C GLY A 192 -15.44 20.65 8.14
N ARG A 193 -14.69 20.13 7.14
CA ARG A 193 -14.18 20.89 6.00
C ARG A 193 -14.61 20.26 4.68
N ALA A 194 -14.98 21.09 3.70
CA ALA A 194 -15.40 20.61 2.39
C ALA A 194 -14.29 19.78 1.70
N ARG A 195 -13.03 20.19 1.82
CA ARG A 195 -11.88 19.41 1.35
C ARG A 195 -11.88 17.98 1.91
N ASP A 196 -12.07 17.84 3.22
CA ASP A 196 -11.95 16.55 3.90
C ASP A 196 -13.16 15.66 3.56
N ARG A 197 -14.37 16.25 3.45
CA ARG A 197 -15.60 15.56 2.97
C ARG A 197 -15.43 15.05 1.55
N PHE A 198 -14.92 15.90 0.64
CA PHE A 198 -14.65 15.49 -0.73
C PHE A 198 -13.60 14.36 -0.82
N LEU A 199 -12.52 14.42 -0.03
CA LEU A 199 -11.50 13.35 -0.03
C LEU A 199 -12.09 12.01 0.40
N ILE A 200 -12.88 11.97 1.47
CA ILE A 200 -13.51 10.75 1.97
C ILE A 200 -14.47 10.18 0.93
N ALA A 201 -15.38 11.02 0.40
CA ALA A 201 -16.33 10.63 -0.61
C ALA A 201 -15.66 10.15 -1.90
N LEU A 202 -14.61 10.85 -2.36
CA LEU A 202 -13.82 10.45 -3.51
C LEU A 202 -13.27 9.04 -3.35
N LEU A 203 -12.64 8.74 -2.22
CA LEU A 203 -12.08 7.41 -1.95
C LEU A 203 -13.16 6.34 -1.87
N ALA A 204 -14.31 6.64 -1.23
CA ALA A 204 -15.43 5.73 -1.06
C ALA A 204 -16.16 5.41 -2.37
N CYS A 205 -16.40 6.43 -3.22
CA CYS A 205 -17.15 6.26 -4.46
C CYS A 205 -16.32 5.74 -5.62
N THR A 206 -15.01 6.03 -5.65
CA THR A 206 -14.15 5.69 -6.79
C THR A 206 -13.18 4.56 -6.54
N GLY A 207 -13.03 4.13 -5.30
CA GLY A 207 -12.06 3.11 -4.90
C GLY A 207 -10.61 3.51 -5.17
N LEU A 208 -10.29 4.79 -5.34
CA LEU A 208 -8.92 5.27 -5.53
C LEU A 208 -8.03 4.92 -4.33
N ARG A 209 -6.76 4.65 -4.58
CA ARG A 209 -5.76 4.62 -3.51
C ARG A 209 -5.49 6.05 -3.04
N ILE A 210 -5.18 6.21 -1.76
CA ILE A 210 -4.86 7.54 -1.20
C ILE A 210 -3.75 8.25 -1.99
N GLY A 211 -2.70 7.52 -2.44
CA GLY A 211 -1.65 8.10 -3.26
C GLY A 211 -2.12 8.50 -4.67
N GLU A 212 -3.14 7.84 -5.22
CA GLU A 212 -3.79 8.25 -6.48
C GLU A 212 -4.61 9.52 -6.27
N ALA A 213 -5.41 9.58 -5.20
CA ALA A 213 -6.21 10.76 -4.88
C ALA A 213 -5.34 12.00 -4.60
N LEU A 214 -4.31 11.86 -3.74
CA LEU A 214 -3.39 12.96 -3.43
C LEU A 214 -2.50 13.38 -4.61
N GLY A 215 -2.38 12.54 -5.64
CA GLY A 215 -1.65 12.83 -6.86
C GLY A 215 -2.51 13.44 -7.98
N LEU A 216 -3.80 13.66 -7.76
CA LEU A 216 -4.68 14.29 -8.75
C LEU A 216 -4.32 15.77 -8.94
N ARG A 217 -4.27 16.19 -10.19
CA ARG A 217 -4.18 17.58 -10.60
C ARG A 217 -5.55 18.06 -11.10
N ARG A 218 -5.79 19.36 -11.09
CA ARG A 218 -7.07 19.93 -11.55
C ARG A 218 -7.39 19.54 -12.99
N GLU A 219 -6.39 19.43 -13.84
CA GLU A 219 -6.50 18.95 -15.22
C GLU A 219 -6.98 17.50 -15.37
N ASP A 220 -6.94 16.70 -14.28
CA ASP A 220 -7.42 15.33 -14.28
C ASP A 220 -8.94 15.22 -14.01
N LEU A 221 -9.57 16.32 -13.59
CA LEU A 221 -10.98 16.38 -13.23
C LEU A 221 -11.82 16.88 -14.40
N HIS A 222 -12.53 16.01 -15.05
CA HIS A 222 -13.46 16.28 -16.13
C HIS A 222 -14.89 16.14 -15.61
N LEU A 223 -15.40 17.17 -14.96
CA LEU A 223 -16.66 17.12 -14.17
C LEU A 223 -17.89 17.63 -14.93
N LEU A 224 -17.73 18.04 -16.19
CA LEU A 224 -18.83 18.46 -17.04
C LEU A 224 -19.50 17.26 -17.72
N ALA A 225 -20.74 17.44 -18.15
CA ALA A 225 -21.47 16.44 -18.94
C ALA A 225 -20.73 16.10 -20.25
N SER A 226 -20.01 17.06 -20.82
CA SER A 226 -19.13 16.85 -21.96
C SER A 226 -17.80 17.55 -21.75
N SER A 227 -16.71 16.81 -21.89
CA SER A 227 -15.34 17.33 -21.75
C SER A 227 -14.64 17.52 -23.12
N ARG A 228 -15.40 17.58 -24.21
CA ARG A 228 -14.85 17.76 -25.58
C ARG A 228 -14.03 19.06 -25.71
N VAL A 229 -14.44 20.11 -25.05
CA VAL A 229 -13.68 21.39 -24.99
C VAL A 229 -12.33 21.26 -24.33
N LEU A 230 -12.11 20.21 -23.51
CA LEU A 230 -10.84 19.84 -22.92
C LEU A 230 -10.08 18.79 -23.73
N GLY A 231 -10.52 18.48 -24.95
CA GLY A 231 -9.92 17.46 -25.80
C GLY A 231 -10.19 16.02 -25.36
N CYS A 232 -11.18 15.79 -24.48
CA CYS A 232 -11.51 14.46 -23.97
C CYS A 232 -12.83 13.97 -24.60
N GLY A 233 -12.79 12.79 -25.24
CA GLY A 233 -13.97 12.17 -25.87
C GLY A 233 -14.85 11.35 -24.90
N THR A 234 -14.48 11.23 -23.62
CA THR A 234 -15.27 10.47 -22.64
C THR A 234 -16.50 11.27 -22.22
N ALA A 235 -17.67 10.63 -22.29
CA ALA A 235 -18.92 11.23 -21.89
C ALA A 235 -19.12 11.20 -20.37
N GLY A 236 -19.78 12.21 -19.85
CA GLY A 236 -20.13 12.34 -18.43
C GLY A 236 -18.97 12.74 -17.53
N PRO A 237 -19.26 13.05 -16.26
CA PRO A 237 -18.25 13.39 -15.27
C PRO A 237 -17.32 12.22 -14.97
N HIS A 238 -16.01 12.47 -14.99
CA HIS A 238 -15.00 11.43 -14.75
C HIS A 238 -13.66 12.02 -14.30
N LEU A 239 -12.78 11.16 -13.81
CA LEU A 239 -11.40 11.46 -13.41
C LEU A 239 -10.41 10.69 -14.27
N HIS A 240 -9.29 11.34 -14.60
CA HIS A 240 -8.12 10.69 -15.19
C HIS A 240 -7.12 10.33 -14.09
N VAL A 241 -6.94 9.05 -13.81
CA VAL A 241 -5.92 8.60 -12.86
C VAL A 241 -4.64 8.33 -13.63
N ARG A 242 -3.69 9.24 -13.51
CA ARG A 242 -2.40 9.20 -14.21
C ARG A 242 -1.26 8.91 -13.24
N ARG A 243 -0.26 8.19 -13.70
CA ARG A 243 0.96 7.99 -12.91
C ARG A 243 1.94 9.13 -13.21
N ARG A 244 2.26 9.90 -12.19
CA ARG A 244 3.28 10.95 -12.23
C ARG A 244 4.35 10.68 -11.17
N THR A 245 5.59 11.02 -11.48
CA THR A 245 6.74 10.87 -10.56
C THR A 245 7.23 12.20 -10.01
N ASP A 246 6.66 13.30 -10.49
CA ASP A 246 7.02 14.69 -10.22
C ASP A 246 6.04 15.40 -9.27
N ASN A 247 5.17 14.66 -8.58
CA ASN A 247 4.23 15.26 -7.63
C ASN A 247 4.96 15.87 -6.43
N PRO A 248 4.73 17.16 -6.12
CA PRO A 248 5.48 17.88 -5.07
C PRO A 248 5.29 17.31 -3.66
N ASN A 249 4.21 16.56 -3.43
CA ASN A 249 3.92 15.86 -2.17
C ASN A 249 4.42 14.41 -2.13
N GLY A 250 5.14 13.96 -3.16
CA GLY A 250 5.63 12.60 -3.29
C GLY A 250 4.53 11.55 -3.50
N ALA A 251 3.29 11.97 -3.80
CA ALA A 251 2.19 11.06 -4.08
C ALA A 251 2.45 10.29 -5.37
N LEU A 252 2.26 8.98 -5.34
CA LEU A 252 2.53 8.10 -6.48
C LEU A 252 1.40 7.11 -6.69
N ALA A 253 0.88 7.05 -7.91
CA ALA A 253 -0.01 5.99 -8.33
C ALA A 253 0.78 4.68 -8.48
N LYS A 254 0.37 3.62 -7.74
CA LYS A 254 1.00 2.29 -7.85
C LYS A 254 0.73 1.63 -9.22
N SER A 255 -0.45 1.91 -9.82
CA SER A 255 -0.76 1.41 -11.16
C SER A 255 0.17 2.07 -12.19
N ARG A 256 0.77 1.25 -13.05
CA ARG A 256 1.58 1.75 -14.18
C ARG A 256 0.71 2.21 -15.35
N ARG A 257 -0.56 1.78 -15.39
CA ARG A 257 -1.52 2.14 -16.45
C ARG A 257 -2.43 3.26 -15.97
N SER A 258 -2.59 4.28 -16.79
CA SER A 258 -3.61 5.30 -16.62
C SER A 258 -5.00 4.70 -16.81
N ARG A 259 -5.99 5.24 -16.11
CA ARG A 259 -7.38 4.83 -16.25
C ARG A 259 -8.32 6.00 -16.06
N ILE A 260 -9.52 5.86 -16.58
CA ILE A 260 -10.63 6.77 -16.39
C ILE A 260 -11.57 6.15 -15.34
N VAL A 261 -12.03 6.96 -14.39
CA VAL A 261 -12.97 6.56 -13.35
C VAL A 261 -14.16 7.50 -13.40
N PRO A 262 -15.37 7.01 -13.76
CA PRO A 262 -16.59 7.81 -13.72
C PRO A 262 -16.87 8.30 -12.30
N VAL A 263 -17.54 9.46 -12.17
CA VAL A 263 -17.95 10.02 -10.90
C VAL A 263 -19.45 10.41 -10.95
N THR A 264 -20.08 10.40 -9.78
CA THR A 264 -21.51 10.75 -9.62
C THR A 264 -21.70 12.26 -9.48
N ALA A 265 -22.93 12.72 -9.71
CA ALA A 265 -23.31 14.12 -9.52
C ALA A 265 -23.09 14.60 -8.07
N ASP A 266 -23.35 13.74 -7.07
CA ASP A 266 -23.10 14.06 -5.66
C ASP A 266 -21.62 14.33 -5.38
N LEU A 267 -20.72 13.55 -6.01
CA LEU A 267 -19.28 13.79 -5.87
C LEU A 267 -18.86 15.10 -6.55
N VAL A 268 -19.48 15.46 -7.66
CA VAL A 268 -19.27 16.76 -8.32
C VAL A 268 -19.73 17.90 -7.41
N ALA A 269 -20.89 17.78 -6.75
CA ALA A 269 -21.38 18.76 -5.79
C ALA A 269 -20.40 18.97 -4.61
N LEU A 270 -19.90 17.87 -4.02
CA LEU A 270 -18.90 17.95 -2.94
C LEU A 270 -17.57 18.60 -3.41
N TYR A 271 -17.21 18.39 -4.67
CA TYR A 271 -16.05 19.10 -5.24
C TYR A 271 -16.31 20.59 -5.41
N THR A 272 -17.54 20.99 -5.79
CA THR A 272 -17.93 22.38 -5.91
C THR A 272 -17.86 23.09 -4.56
N ASP A 273 -18.37 22.46 -3.49
CA ASP A 273 -18.24 22.98 -2.12
C ASP A 273 -16.77 23.15 -1.72
N TYR A 274 -15.95 22.17 -2.06
CA TYR A 274 -14.50 22.25 -1.79
C TYR A 274 -13.81 23.34 -2.62
N GLN A 275 -14.22 23.52 -3.88
CA GLN A 275 -13.66 24.57 -4.72
C GLN A 275 -13.97 25.95 -4.14
N HIS A 276 -15.19 26.16 -3.65
CA HIS A 276 -15.56 27.39 -2.96
C HIS A 276 -14.71 27.64 -1.69
N GLU A 277 -14.54 26.63 -0.84
CA GLU A 277 -13.68 26.71 0.35
C GLU A 277 -12.22 27.03 -0.04
N ARG A 278 -11.76 26.52 -1.16
CA ARG A 278 -10.42 26.70 -1.69
C ARG A 278 -10.22 28.12 -2.25
N ASP A 279 -11.19 28.66 -2.96
CA ASP A 279 -11.13 30.00 -3.54
C ASP A 279 -11.04 31.07 -2.46
N ILE A 280 -11.75 30.88 -1.34
CA ILE A 280 -11.67 31.77 -0.16
C ILE A 280 -10.27 31.74 0.47
N ALA A 281 -9.54 30.64 0.36
CA ALA A 281 -8.22 30.50 0.96
C ALA A 281 -7.08 31.17 0.16
N GLY A 282 -7.39 32.00 -0.84
CA GLY A 282 -6.43 32.81 -1.61
C GLY A 282 -5.35 31.99 -2.30
N PRO A 283 -4.13 31.84 -1.74
CA PRO A 283 -3.02 31.13 -2.42
C PRO A 283 -3.33 29.67 -2.78
N ALA A 284 -4.39 29.10 -2.19
CA ALA A 284 -4.84 27.76 -2.54
C ALA A 284 -5.60 27.71 -3.87
N ALA A 285 -6.22 28.81 -4.30
CA ALA A 285 -7.06 28.89 -5.50
C ALA A 285 -6.30 28.50 -6.76
N ASP A 286 -5.06 29.00 -6.91
CA ASP A 286 -4.23 28.79 -8.11
C ASP A 286 -3.38 27.53 -8.10
N ALA A 287 -3.36 26.78 -6.98
CA ALA A 287 -2.55 25.58 -6.89
C ALA A 287 -3.04 24.51 -7.87
N GLU A 288 -2.11 23.85 -8.56
CA GLU A 288 -2.37 22.83 -9.59
C GLU A 288 -2.97 21.53 -9.00
N MET A 289 -2.49 21.14 -7.80
CA MET A 289 -2.95 19.92 -7.17
C MET A 289 -4.38 20.03 -6.65
N VAL A 290 -5.16 18.97 -6.74
CA VAL A 290 -6.55 18.95 -6.23
C VAL A 290 -6.57 19.16 -4.73
N PHE A 291 -5.83 18.36 -3.97
CA PHE A 291 -5.81 18.45 -2.50
C PHE A 291 -4.66 19.28 -1.99
N VAL A 292 -4.98 20.37 -1.32
CA VAL A 292 -4.00 21.34 -0.80
C VAL A 292 -4.29 21.74 0.65
N ASN A 293 -3.29 22.30 1.31
CA ASN A 293 -3.45 22.91 2.63
C ASN A 293 -4.23 24.21 2.50
N LEU A 294 -5.32 24.34 3.28
CA LEU A 294 -6.18 25.55 3.23
C LEU A 294 -5.95 26.49 4.42
N PHE A 295 -5.51 25.97 5.56
CA PHE A 295 -5.57 26.69 6.83
C PHE A 295 -4.26 26.71 7.62
N ARG A 296 -3.35 25.79 7.34
CA ARG A 296 -2.03 25.74 7.99
C ARG A 296 -0.96 26.14 6.98
N PRO A 297 -0.10 27.08 7.30
CA PRO A 297 1.01 27.44 6.43
C PRO A 297 1.91 26.23 6.12
N PRO A 298 2.45 26.17 4.92
CA PRO A 298 2.15 27.04 3.80
C PRO A 298 0.81 26.68 3.13
N VAL A 299 -0.09 27.69 3.03
CA VAL A 299 -1.37 27.56 2.33
C VAL A 299 -1.12 27.33 0.83
N GLY A 300 -1.98 26.52 0.18
CA GLY A 300 -1.81 26.13 -1.22
C GLY A 300 -0.79 25.01 -1.46
N ARG A 301 0.01 24.65 -0.46
CA ARG A 301 0.93 23.51 -0.59
C ARG A 301 0.15 22.21 -0.74
N PRO A 302 0.57 21.30 -1.64
CA PRO A 302 -0.07 20.01 -1.84
C PRO A 302 -0.18 19.20 -0.53
N MET A 303 -1.36 18.63 -0.30
CA MET A 303 -1.63 17.80 0.87
C MET A 303 -0.75 16.55 0.85
N SER A 304 -0.03 16.31 1.93
CA SER A 304 0.85 15.16 2.06
C SER A 304 0.11 13.93 2.62
N TYR A 305 0.70 12.73 2.45
CA TYR A 305 0.16 11.51 3.06
C TYR A 305 0.05 11.59 4.59
N PRO A 306 1.03 12.14 5.35
CA PRO A 306 0.88 12.35 6.78
C PRO A 306 -0.34 13.22 7.13
N ASN A 307 -0.62 14.30 6.39
CA ASN A 307 -1.79 15.15 6.65
C ASN A 307 -3.11 14.38 6.43
N ALA A 308 -3.18 13.55 5.38
CA ALA A 308 -4.32 12.69 5.15
C ALA A 308 -4.46 11.65 6.27
N LYS A 309 -3.36 11.04 6.70
CA LYS A 309 -3.36 10.09 7.82
C LYS A 309 -3.87 10.73 9.10
N ASP A 310 -3.42 11.94 9.43
CA ASP A 310 -3.87 12.68 10.61
C ASP A 310 -5.39 12.97 10.57
N LEU A 311 -5.94 13.21 9.37
CA LEU A 311 -7.39 13.32 9.18
C LEU A 311 -8.10 12.01 9.58
N PHE A 312 -7.68 10.88 9.03
CA PHE A 312 -8.28 9.58 9.31
C PHE A 312 -8.09 9.17 10.79
N ASP A 313 -6.94 9.47 11.39
CA ASP A 313 -6.68 9.20 12.81
C ASP A 313 -7.58 10.06 13.72
N ARG A 314 -7.94 11.28 13.32
CA ARG A 314 -8.92 12.14 14.05
C ARG A 314 -10.33 11.57 13.95
N LEU A 315 -10.76 11.17 12.75
CA LEU A 315 -12.07 10.57 12.54
C LEU A 315 -12.22 9.26 13.31
N ALA A 316 -11.19 8.42 13.30
CA ALA A 316 -11.16 7.18 14.06
C ALA A 316 -11.37 7.41 15.56
N ARG A 317 -10.70 8.43 16.13
CA ARG A 317 -10.88 8.79 17.55
C ARG A 317 -12.25 9.36 17.86
N ALA A 318 -12.85 10.09 16.91
CA ALA A 318 -14.17 10.70 17.11
C ALA A 318 -15.32 9.69 17.04
N THR A 319 -15.12 8.54 16.41
CA THR A 319 -16.15 7.52 16.17
C THR A 319 -15.91 6.22 16.93
N ASP A 320 -14.78 6.11 17.62
CA ASP A 320 -14.28 4.87 18.26
C ASP A 320 -14.16 3.68 17.28
N HIS A 321 -13.91 3.99 16.00
CA HIS A 321 -13.71 3.01 14.95
C HIS A 321 -12.37 3.21 14.24
N ALA A 322 -11.67 2.12 13.94
CA ALA A 322 -10.43 2.18 13.17
C ALA A 322 -10.71 2.48 11.70
N PHE A 323 -10.43 3.71 11.26
CA PHE A 323 -10.53 4.08 9.85
C PHE A 323 -9.15 4.20 9.20
N ARG A 324 -9.05 3.64 8.00
CA ARG A 324 -7.86 3.78 7.15
C ARG A 324 -8.30 4.04 5.71
N PRO A 325 -7.57 4.86 4.94
CA PRO A 325 -7.96 5.16 3.55
C PRO A 325 -8.20 3.92 2.69
N HIS A 326 -7.45 2.84 2.97
CA HIS A 326 -7.55 1.60 2.21
C HIS A 326 -8.87 0.85 2.45
N MET A 327 -9.49 1.03 3.62
CA MET A 327 -10.79 0.44 3.93
C MET A 327 -11.89 1.02 3.03
N LEU A 328 -11.87 2.34 2.73
CA LEU A 328 -12.82 2.96 1.79
C LEU A 328 -12.75 2.33 0.39
N ARG A 329 -11.54 2.05 -0.08
CA ARG A 329 -11.35 1.34 -1.35
C ARG A 329 -11.88 -0.10 -1.30
N HIS A 330 -11.70 -0.79 -0.18
CA HIS A 330 -12.28 -2.12 0.03
C HIS A 330 -13.80 -2.06 0.00
N SER A 331 -14.39 -1.12 0.75
CA SER A 331 -15.83 -0.93 0.79
C SER A 331 -16.41 -0.64 -0.59
N ALA A 332 -15.76 0.22 -1.39
CA ALA A 332 -16.16 0.46 -2.77
C ALA A 332 -16.15 -0.83 -3.62
N ALA A 333 -15.06 -1.59 -3.55
CA ALA A 333 -14.94 -2.84 -4.31
C ALA A 333 -15.98 -3.88 -3.91
N THR A 334 -16.19 -4.05 -2.59
CA THR A 334 -17.16 -5.00 -2.05
C THR A 334 -18.59 -4.57 -2.39
N ALA A 335 -18.92 -3.26 -2.28
CA ALA A 335 -20.22 -2.73 -2.67
C ALA A 335 -20.53 -3.03 -4.15
N TRP A 336 -19.62 -2.69 -5.06
CA TRP A 336 -19.82 -2.97 -6.49
C TRP A 336 -20.03 -4.45 -6.78
N LEU A 337 -19.27 -5.34 -6.14
CA LEU A 337 -19.45 -6.78 -6.33
C LEU A 337 -20.79 -7.29 -5.77
N ARG A 338 -21.24 -6.77 -4.62
CA ARG A 338 -22.55 -7.09 -4.03
C ARG A 338 -23.71 -6.60 -4.90
N ASP A 339 -23.53 -5.46 -5.54
CA ASP A 339 -24.50 -4.89 -6.49
C ASP A 339 -24.48 -5.59 -7.86
N GLY A 340 -23.68 -6.65 -8.01
CA GLY A 340 -23.63 -7.48 -9.23
C GLY A 340 -22.78 -6.92 -10.34
N VAL A 341 -21.94 -5.91 -10.07
CA VAL A 341 -21.00 -5.38 -11.06
C VAL A 341 -19.98 -6.46 -11.44
N ASP A 342 -19.78 -6.65 -12.74
CA ASP A 342 -18.83 -7.62 -13.26
C ASP A 342 -17.42 -7.42 -12.70
N ARG A 343 -16.75 -8.53 -12.37
CA ARG A 343 -15.41 -8.52 -11.75
C ARG A 343 -14.35 -7.80 -12.60
N ASP A 344 -14.45 -7.92 -13.92
CA ASP A 344 -13.50 -7.27 -14.84
C ASP A 344 -13.71 -5.75 -14.84
N VAL A 345 -14.95 -5.30 -14.72
CA VAL A 345 -15.29 -3.87 -14.56
C VAL A 345 -14.72 -3.35 -13.24
N VAL A 346 -14.94 -4.06 -12.13
CA VAL A 346 -14.38 -3.68 -10.81
C VAL A 346 -12.84 -3.70 -10.84
N GLN A 347 -12.23 -4.70 -11.47
CA GLN A 347 -10.78 -4.77 -11.65
C GLN A 347 -10.25 -3.55 -12.42
N ARG A 348 -10.93 -3.16 -13.48
CA ARG A 348 -10.58 -1.98 -14.30
C ARG A 348 -10.71 -0.69 -13.51
N LEU A 349 -11.82 -0.47 -12.79
CA LEU A 349 -12.04 0.69 -11.91
C LEU A 349 -10.94 0.81 -10.85
N LEU A 350 -10.59 -0.29 -10.21
CA LEU A 350 -9.54 -0.35 -9.20
C LEU A 350 -8.13 -0.24 -9.78
N GLY A 351 -7.92 -0.48 -11.08
CA GLY A 351 -6.61 -0.53 -11.71
C GLY A 351 -5.73 -1.68 -11.21
N HIS A 352 -6.33 -2.88 -11.03
CA HIS A 352 -5.60 -4.10 -10.72
C HIS A 352 -5.08 -4.73 -12.01
N LEU A 353 -3.78 -5.10 -12.00
CA LEU A 353 -3.15 -5.76 -13.14
C LEU A 353 -3.32 -7.29 -13.10
N SER A 354 -3.62 -7.86 -11.94
CA SER A 354 -3.78 -9.30 -11.73
C SER A 354 -5.19 -9.63 -11.24
N PRO A 355 -5.87 -10.62 -11.84
CA PRO A 355 -7.13 -11.16 -11.36
C PRO A 355 -7.06 -11.67 -9.90
N LEU A 356 -5.91 -12.22 -9.49
CA LEU A 356 -5.66 -12.69 -8.12
C LEU A 356 -5.83 -11.57 -7.07
N SER A 357 -5.65 -10.32 -7.47
CA SER A 357 -5.89 -9.17 -6.58
C SER A 357 -7.36 -9.00 -6.21
N MET A 358 -8.28 -9.63 -6.94
CA MET A 358 -9.72 -9.60 -6.69
C MET A 358 -10.18 -10.65 -5.66
N GLU A 359 -9.38 -11.68 -5.40
CA GLU A 359 -9.73 -12.72 -4.41
C GLU A 359 -9.91 -12.15 -3.01
N ARG A 360 -9.19 -11.08 -2.67
CA ARG A 360 -9.30 -10.38 -1.38
C ARG A 360 -10.67 -9.75 -1.12
N TYR A 361 -11.47 -9.53 -2.15
CA TYR A 361 -12.83 -8.97 -2.07
C TYR A 361 -13.91 -10.04 -2.08
N ARG A 362 -13.52 -11.31 -2.03
CA ARG A 362 -14.41 -12.47 -2.07
C ARG A 362 -14.87 -12.85 -0.66
N HIS A 363 -15.57 -11.96 0.00
CA HIS A 363 -16.29 -12.29 1.23
C HIS A 363 -17.66 -12.83 0.82
N VAL A 364 -17.76 -14.14 0.61
CA VAL A 364 -19.05 -14.83 0.47
C VAL A 364 -19.61 -14.97 1.87
N THR A 365 -20.72 -14.30 2.15
CA THR A 365 -21.44 -14.46 3.42
C THR A 365 -22.29 -15.74 3.40
N ASP A 366 -22.60 -16.28 4.58
CA ASP A 366 -23.51 -17.42 4.69
C ASP A 366 -24.88 -17.12 4.10
N ALA A 367 -25.34 -15.87 4.16
CA ALA A 367 -26.58 -15.43 3.56
C ALA A 367 -26.53 -15.50 2.02
N GLU A 368 -25.46 -15.03 1.39
CA GLU A 368 -25.26 -15.15 -0.07
C GLU A 368 -25.15 -16.60 -0.54
N THR A 369 -24.50 -17.45 0.25
CA THR A 369 -24.42 -18.88 -0.02
C THR A 369 -25.80 -19.52 0.02
N ARG A 370 -26.61 -19.18 1.03
CA ARG A 370 -28.00 -19.66 1.16
C ARG A 370 -28.86 -19.16 -0.02
N GLN A 371 -28.79 -17.89 -0.35
CA GLN A 371 -29.56 -17.30 -1.46
C GLN A 371 -29.18 -17.93 -2.81
N ALA A 372 -27.89 -18.26 -3.03
CA ALA A 372 -27.45 -18.96 -4.23
C ALA A 372 -28.06 -20.37 -4.33
N VAL A 373 -28.12 -21.11 -3.21
CA VAL A 373 -28.74 -22.44 -3.16
C VAL A 373 -30.24 -22.37 -3.40
N GLU A 374 -30.92 -21.40 -2.77
CA GLU A 374 -32.37 -21.18 -2.95
C GLU A 374 -32.73 -20.84 -4.39
N ARG A 375 -31.93 -19.99 -5.08
CA ARG A 375 -32.12 -19.71 -6.52
C ARG A 375 -32.05 -20.97 -7.40
N VAL A 376 -31.13 -21.88 -7.11
CA VAL A 376 -30.99 -23.14 -7.87
C VAL A 376 -32.18 -24.06 -7.62
N GLN A 377 -32.72 -24.07 -6.40
CA GLN A 377 -33.88 -24.89 -6.04
C GLN A 377 -35.15 -24.36 -6.72
N ALA A 378 -35.35 -23.04 -6.76
CA ALA A 378 -36.47 -22.41 -7.47
C ALA A 378 -36.46 -22.68 -8.98
N LEU A 379 -35.32 -22.86 -9.61
CA LEU A 379 -35.20 -23.22 -11.02
C LEU A 379 -35.59 -24.69 -11.31
N ARG A 380 -35.56 -25.57 -10.31
CA ARG A 380 -35.96 -26.99 -10.45
C ARG A 380 -37.46 -27.24 -10.31
N GLU A 381 -38.17 -26.31 -9.70
CA GLU A 381 -39.65 -26.41 -9.59
C GLU A 381 -40.39 -25.94 -10.86
N HIS A 382 -39.68 -25.44 -11.85
CA HIS A 382 -40.22 -24.98 -13.14
C HIS A 382 -39.80 -25.84 -14.34
N GLN A 383 -39.23 -27.02 -14.11
CA GLN A 383 -39.00 -28.09 -15.09
C GLN A 383 -39.87 -29.33 -14.79
#